data_aedf44a51e3e1df1bee2825be0eef96f
#
_entry.id   aedf44a51e3e1df1bee2825be0eef96f
#
_cell.length_a   1.000
_cell.length_b   1.000
_cell.length_c   1.000
_cell.angle_alpha   90.00
_cell.angle_beta   90.00
_cell.angle_gamma   90.00
#
_symmetry.space_group_name_H-M   'P 1'
#
loop_
_entity.id
_entity.type
_entity.pdbx_description
1 polymer ?
#
loop_
_entity_poly.entity_id
_entity_poly.type
_entity_poly.pdbx_seq_one_letter_code
_entity_poly.pdbx_strand_id
1 'polypeptide(L)'
;VLTVASLLAYRARCLARERGGLVLVAGGFFLAAVRELDGLAAYMFAAWAWMPLAALVVGATLALAWRWRDSVPAGFLAICTSRGVGYLAAGVMTALGFARLMGNASLWRAVVPGEAPSAAVSRIVEEGCVLLGCGLVLCWALPFVLVGMMRRERRNPLHYFIPVLALLGVCVLADLDYRRNCAEVRMPP
;
A
#
# COMPACT_ATOMS: atom_id res chain seq x y z
N VAL A 1 1.58 -0.02 -1.97
CA VAL A 1 0.16 -0.27 -1.63
C VAL A 1 -0.43 -1.36 -2.54
N LEU A 2 -0.41 -1.20 -3.88
CA LEU A 2 -0.94 -2.20 -4.83
C LEU A 2 -0.34 -3.60 -4.64
N THR A 3 0.95 -3.68 -4.36
CA THR A 3 1.64 -4.94 -4.07
C THR A 3 1.02 -5.69 -2.90
N VAL A 4 0.77 -4.97 -1.79
CA VAL A 4 0.15 -5.54 -0.59
C VAL A 4 -1.27 -6.02 -0.89
N ALA A 5 -2.06 -5.20 -1.59
CA ALA A 5 -3.40 -5.57 -2.02
C ALA A 5 -3.40 -6.84 -2.86
N SER A 6 -2.50 -6.94 -3.84
CA SER A 6 -2.38 -8.11 -4.72
C SER A 6 -1.94 -9.38 -3.97
N LEU A 7 -1.00 -9.25 -3.03
CA LEU A 7 -0.55 -10.35 -2.17
C LEU A 7 -1.69 -10.89 -1.30
N LEU A 8 -2.45 -10.00 -0.67
CA LEU A 8 -3.59 -10.38 0.16
C LEU A 8 -4.73 -10.99 -0.66
N ALA A 9 -5.03 -10.45 -1.84
CA ALA A 9 -6.02 -11.00 -2.75
C ALA A 9 -5.61 -12.39 -3.25
N TYR A 10 -4.31 -12.61 -3.52
CA TYR A 10 -3.79 -13.92 -3.88
C TYR A 10 -3.93 -14.92 -2.73
N ARG A 11 -3.53 -14.54 -1.51
CA ARG A 11 -3.74 -15.37 -0.31
C ARG A 11 -5.20 -15.71 -0.10
N ALA A 12 -6.12 -14.76 -0.31
CA ALA A 12 -7.57 -14.97 -0.22
C ALA A 12 -8.07 -16.04 -1.21
N ARG A 13 -7.48 -16.12 -2.40
CA ARG A 13 -7.78 -17.21 -3.36
C ARG A 13 -7.30 -18.57 -2.86
N CYS A 14 -6.16 -18.60 -2.18
CA CYS A 14 -5.55 -19.84 -1.72
C CYS A 14 -6.21 -20.40 -0.46
N LEU A 15 -6.70 -19.57 0.46
CA LEU A 15 -7.20 -19.95 1.79
C LEU A 15 -8.70 -19.65 1.94
N ALA A 16 -9.55 -20.63 1.63
CA ALA A 16 -11.01 -20.46 1.67
C ALA A 16 -11.52 -20.02 3.06
N ARG A 17 -10.89 -20.50 4.15
CA ARG A 17 -11.29 -20.19 5.53
C ARG A 17 -11.07 -18.74 5.94
N GLU A 18 -10.08 -18.05 5.35
CA GLU A 18 -9.71 -16.66 5.70
C GLU A 18 -10.16 -15.64 4.64
N ARG A 19 -10.82 -16.13 3.57
CA ARG A 19 -11.06 -15.39 2.31
C ARG A 19 -11.78 -14.06 2.50
N GLY A 20 -12.87 -14.04 3.26
CA GLY A 20 -13.70 -12.84 3.44
C GLY A 20 -12.93 -11.69 4.12
N GLY A 21 -12.22 -11.97 5.22
CA GLY A 21 -11.42 -10.96 5.92
C GLY A 21 -10.25 -10.45 5.10
N LEU A 22 -9.55 -11.35 4.38
CA LEU A 22 -8.43 -10.96 3.52
C LEU A 22 -8.87 -10.09 2.34
N VAL A 23 -10.06 -10.37 1.76
CA VAL A 23 -10.62 -9.55 0.68
C VAL A 23 -10.97 -8.15 1.17
N LEU A 24 -11.54 -8.01 2.37
CA LEU A 24 -11.84 -6.69 2.93
C LEU A 24 -10.57 -5.86 3.12
N VAL A 25 -9.52 -6.45 3.69
CA VAL A 25 -8.25 -5.74 3.90
C VAL A 25 -7.55 -5.44 2.56
N ALA A 26 -7.55 -6.39 1.62
CA ALA A 26 -7.05 -6.15 0.27
C ALA A 26 -7.80 -5.01 -0.43
N GLY A 27 -9.13 -4.98 -0.33
CA GLY A 27 -9.96 -3.91 -0.87
C GLY A 27 -9.64 -2.54 -0.27
N GLY A 28 -9.38 -2.47 1.04
CA GLY A 28 -8.91 -1.25 1.70
C GLY A 28 -7.58 -0.74 1.13
N PHE A 29 -6.62 -1.64 0.88
CA PHE A 29 -5.35 -1.27 0.23
C PHE A 29 -5.53 -0.90 -1.25
N PHE A 30 -6.45 -1.54 -1.99
CA PHE A 30 -6.79 -1.12 -3.35
C PHE A 30 -7.41 0.27 -3.37
N LEU A 31 -8.32 0.57 -2.43
CA LEU A 31 -8.92 1.90 -2.31
C LEU A 31 -7.87 2.98 -1.99
N ALA A 32 -6.94 2.68 -1.09
CA ALA A 32 -5.81 3.57 -0.81
C ALA A 32 -4.95 3.80 -2.06
N ALA A 33 -4.70 2.75 -2.86
CA ALA A 33 -3.97 2.89 -4.11
C ALA A 33 -4.72 3.73 -5.16
N VAL A 34 -6.04 3.58 -5.27
CA VAL A 34 -6.88 4.42 -6.16
C VAL A 34 -6.78 5.88 -5.76
N ARG A 35 -6.75 6.17 -4.46
CA ARG A 35 -6.59 7.53 -3.96
C ARG A 35 -5.22 8.13 -4.30
N GLU A 36 -4.14 7.34 -4.25
CA GLU A 36 -2.80 7.81 -4.64
C GLU A 36 -2.72 8.16 -6.14
N LEU A 37 -3.59 7.53 -6.96
CA LEU A 37 -3.69 7.82 -8.39
C LEU A 37 -4.51 9.09 -8.70
N ASP A 38 -5.15 9.71 -7.70
CA ASP A 38 -6.02 10.89 -7.90
C ASP A 38 -5.28 12.04 -8.60
N GLY A 39 -4.07 12.36 -8.16
CA GLY A 39 -3.25 13.40 -8.79
C GLY A 39 -2.95 13.13 -10.27
N LEU A 40 -2.70 11.87 -10.62
CA LEU A 40 -2.45 11.45 -12.00
C LEU A 40 -3.74 11.44 -12.83
N ALA A 41 -4.83 10.97 -12.25
CA ALA A 41 -6.15 10.92 -12.87
C ALA A 41 -6.71 12.32 -13.12
N ALA A 42 -6.54 13.24 -12.18
CA ALA A 42 -6.92 14.65 -12.33
C ALA A 42 -6.19 15.34 -13.49
N TYR A 43 -4.91 15.00 -13.69
CA TYR A 43 -4.11 15.53 -14.79
C TYR A 43 -4.54 14.95 -16.15
N MET A 44 -4.88 13.64 -16.22
CA MET A 44 -5.16 12.95 -17.48
C MET A 44 -6.62 13.01 -17.94
N PHE A 45 -7.59 13.04 -17.01
CA PHE A 45 -9.02 12.90 -17.34
C PHE A 45 -9.89 13.98 -16.74
N ALA A 46 -10.06 13.99 -15.43
CA ALA A 46 -10.83 14.97 -14.67
C ALA A 46 -10.64 14.74 -13.16
N ALA A 47 -10.78 15.79 -12.36
CA ALA A 47 -10.59 15.72 -10.91
C ALA A 47 -11.52 14.74 -10.18
N TRP A 48 -12.62 14.30 -10.80
CA TRP A 48 -13.58 13.36 -10.21
C TRP A 48 -13.46 11.91 -10.76
N ALA A 49 -12.53 11.67 -11.70
CA ALA A 49 -12.41 10.37 -12.39
C ALA A 49 -12.08 9.20 -11.45
N TRP A 50 -11.46 9.46 -10.30
CA TRP A 50 -11.17 8.45 -9.29
C TRP A 50 -12.41 7.96 -8.52
N MET A 51 -13.49 8.77 -8.43
CA MET A 51 -14.70 8.42 -7.66
C MET A 51 -15.42 7.17 -8.19
N PRO A 52 -15.72 7.02 -9.50
CA PRO A 52 -16.36 5.80 -10.00
C PRO A 52 -15.47 4.57 -9.83
N LEU A 53 -14.15 4.72 -9.95
CA LEU A 53 -13.22 3.62 -9.70
C LEU A 53 -13.21 3.22 -8.22
N ALA A 54 -13.19 4.18 -7.31
CA ALA A 54 -13.30 3.93 -5.87
C ALA A 54 -14.64 3.25 -5.53
N ALA A 55 -15.76 3.73 -6.08
CA ALA A 55 -17.07 3.12 -5.89
C ALA A 55 -17.12 1.67 -6.40
N LEU A 56 -16.52 1.38 -7.54
CA LEU A 56 -16.39 0.03 -8.09
C LEU A 56 -15.57 -0.87 -7.14
N VAL A 57 -14.43 -0.40 -6.65
CA VAL A 57 -13.58 -1.15 -5.72
C VAL A 57 -14.33 -1.44 -4.42
N VAL A 58 -15.00 -0.44 -3.85
CA VAL A 58 -15.80 -0.61 -2.62
C VAL A 58 -16.94 -1.59 -2.87
N GLY A 59 -17.71 -1.39 -3.93
CA GLY A 59 -18.84 -2.27 -4.28
C GLY A 59 -18.40 -3.72 -4.49
N ALA A 60 -17.35 -3.95 -5.27
CA ALA A 60 -16.81 -5.28 -5.51
C ALA A 60 -16.28 -5.92 -4.20
N THR A 61 -15.57 -5.16 -3.38
CA THR A 61 -15.04 -5.64 -2.10
C THR A 61 -16.15 -6.04 -1.15
N LEU A 62 -17.18 -5.21 -1.02
CA LEU A 62 -18.35 -5.50 -0.16
C LEU A 62 -19.16 -6.69 -0.68
N ALA A 63 -19.39 -6.79 -1.99
CA ALA A 63 -20.10 -7.92 -2.59
C ALA A 63 -19.35 -9.24 -2.36
N LEU A 64 -18.02 -9.25 -2.52
CA LEU A 64 -17.20 -10.43 -2.27
C LEU A 64 -17.14 -10.76 -0.77
N ALA A 65 -17.03 -9.78 0.11
CA ALA A 65 -17.04 -9.98 1.56
C ALA A 65 -18.39 -10.52 2.02
N TRP A 66 -19.51 -10.02 1.47
CA TRP A 66 -20.85 -10.52 1.75
C TRP A 66 -21.01 -11.98 1.32
N ARG A 67 -20.51 -12.32 0.13
CA ARG A 67 -20.53 -13.71 -0.37
C ARG A 67 -19.76 -14.67 0.55
N TRP A 68 -18.72 -14.18 1.24
CA TRP A 68 -17.87 -14.99 2.14
C TRP A 68 -17.93 -14.50 3.59
N ARG A 69 -19.08 -13.97 4.00
CA ARG A 69 -19.27 -13.37 5.33
C ARG A 69 -18.86 -14.27 6.50
N ASP A 70 -19.09 -15.57 6.37
CA ASP A 70 -18.79 -16.56 7.42
C ASP A 70 -17.26 -16.73 7.63
N SER A 71 -16.44 -16.36 6.64
CA SER A 71 -14.98 -16.39 6.72
C SER A 71 -14.33 -15.06 7.10
N VAL A 72 -15.12 -13.99 7.25
CA VAL A 72 -14.62 -12.66 7.63
C VAL A 72 -13.97 -12.65 9.01
N PRO A 73 -14.61 -13.20 10.10
CA PRO A 73 -13.97 -13.19 11.41
C PRO A 73 -12.68 -14.00 11.45
N ALA A 74 -12.65 -15.15 10.75
CA ALA A 74 -11.46 -15.98 10.68
C ALA A 74 -10.29 -15.28 9.96
N GLY A 75 -10.57 -14.51 8.91
CA GLY A 75 -9.56 -13.72 8.21
C GLY A 75 -9.00 -12.60 9.07
N PHE A 76 -9.84 -11.85 9.80
CA PHE A 76 -9.38 -10.84 10.74
C PHE A 76 -8.56 -11.45 11.89
N LEU A 77 -9.01 -12.56 12.47
CA LEU A 77 -8.29 -13.25 13.51
C LEU A 77 -6.90 -13.71 13.03
N ALA A 78 -6.81 -14.23 11.80
CA ALA A 78 -5.54 -14.64 11.20
C ALA A 78 -4.56 -13.45 11.04
N ILE A 79 -5.07 -12.26 10.72
CA ILE A 79 -4.27 -11.03 10.65
C ILE A 79 -3.81 -10.61 12.05
N CYS A 80 -4.74 -10.51 13.00
CA CYS A 80 -4.45 -10.05 14.36
C CYS A 80 -3.51 -11.00 15.12
N THR A 81 -3.57 -12.31 14.85
CA THR A 81 -2.68 -13.31 15.45
C THR A 81 -1.40 -13.57 14.65
N SER A 82 -1.20 -12.85 13.53
CA SER A 82 -0.02 -13.03 12.70
C SER A 82 1.25 -12.52 13.41
N ARG A 83 2.36 -13.24 13.19
CA ARG A 83 3.67 -12.75 13.61
C ARG A 83 3.97 -11.46 12.82
N GLY A 84 4.20 -10.38 13.54
CA GLY A 84 4.51 -9.09 12.92
C GLY A 84 3.30 -8.18 12.69
N VAL A 85 2.11 -8.48 13.27
CA VAL A 85 0.95 -7.56 13.25
C VAL A 85 1.32 -6.15 13.73
N GLY A 86 2.34 -6.03 14.60
CA GLY A 86 2.91 -4.75 15.01
C GLY A 86 3.44 -3.91 13.84
N TYR A 87 4.06 -4.53 12.83
CA TYR A 87 4.49 -3.81 11.63
C TYR A 87 3.30 -3.30 10.81
N LEU A 88 2.21 -4.08 10.73
CA LEU A 88 0.97 -3.62 10.10
C LEU A 88 0.40 -2.41 10.84
N ALA A 89 0.25 -2.52 12.17
CA ALA A 89 -0.28 -1.44 13.00
C ALA A 89 0.61 -0.17 12.92
N ALA A 90 1.91 -0.33 13.11
CA ALA A 90 2.87 0.77 13.00
C ALA A 90 2.85 1.41 11.61
N GLY A 91 2.81 0.60 10.54
CA GLY A 91 2.76 1.08 9.17
C GLY A 91 1.49 1.87 8.86
N VAL A 92 0.33 1.38 9.29
CA VAL A 92 -0.95 2.08 9.13
C VAL A 92 -0.96 3.38 9.94
N MET A 93 -0.51 3.36 11.19
CA MET A 93 -0.42 4.57 12.03
C MET A 93 0.54 5.60 11.43
N THR A 94 1.68 5.16 10.89
CA THR A 94 2.65 6.05 10.24
C THR A 94 2.08 6.66 8.97
N ALA A 95 1.48 5.86 8.08
CA ALA A 95 0.96 6.34 6.80
C ALA A 95 -0.31 7.20 6.94
N LEU A 96 -1.20 6.91 7.89
CA LEU A 96 -2.46 7.62 8.05
C LEU A 96 -2.43 8.68 9.16
N GLY A 97 -1.76 8.39 10.28
CA GLY A 97 -1.69 9.29 11.42
C GLY A 97 -0.54 10.28 11.31
N PHE A 98 0.70 9.78 11.32
CA PHE A 98 1.87 10.65 11.31
C PHE A 98 2.01 11.43 10.01
N ALA A 99 1.75 10.83 8.86
CA ALA A 99 1.81 11.54 7.59
C ALA A 99 0.84 12.75 7.58
N ARG A 100 -0.40 12.58 8.06
CA ARG A 100 -1.37 13.67 8.15
C ARG A 100 -0.97 14.75 9.14
N LEU A 101 -0.41 14.36 10.28
CA LEU A 101 0.08 15.31 11.27
C LEU A 101 1.24 16.13 10.70
N MET A 102 2.21 15.46 10.09
CA MET A 102 3.41 16.10 9.52
C MET A 102 3.13 16.86 8.22
N GLY A 103 2.10 16.49 7.48
CA GLY A 103 1.63 17.21 6.29
C GLY A 103 0.96 18.58 6.59
N ASN A 104 0.77 18.90 7.87
CA ASN A 104 0.19 20.19 8.26
C ASN A 104 1.24 21.29 8.20
N ALA A 105 1.17 22.15 7.18
CA ALA A 105 2.10 23.26 6.97
C ALA A 105 2.15 24.25 8.16
N SER A 106 1.08 24.35 8.98
CA SER A 106 1.07 25.25 10.14
C SER A 106 2.08 24.85 11.21
N LEU A 107 2.39 23.56 11.36
CA LEU A 107 3.42 23.07 12.27
C LEU A 107 4.81 23.53 11.83
N TRP A 108 5.04 23.55 10.53
CA TRP A 108 6.35 23.89 9.96
C TRP A 108 6.62 25.40 9.91
N ARG A 109 5.58 26.25 9.91
CA ARG A 109 5.75 27.71 9.95
C ARG A 109 6.48 28.20 11.20
N ALA A 110 6.38 27.47 12.30
CA ALA A 110 7.08 27.82 13.52
C ALA A 110 8.59 27.54 13.46
N VAL A 111 9.01 26.63 12.57
CA VAL A 111 10.41 26.15 12.46
C VAL A 111 11.06 26.68 11.19
N VAL A 112 10.32 26.77 10.10
CA VAL A 112 10.79 27.20 8.78
C VAL A 112 10.07 28.49 8.41
N PRO A 113 10.74 29.66 8.47
CA PRO A 113 10.12 30.93 8.14
C PRO A 113 9.80 30.99 6.62
N GLY A 114 8.62 31.49 6.31
CA GLY A 114 8.09 31.61 4.95
C GLY A 114 7.03 30.55 4.60
N GLU A 115 6.04 30.96 3.78
CA GLU A 115 4.94 30.05 3.42
C GLU A 115 5.36 28.97 2.41
N ALA A 116 6.10 29.33 1.37
CA ALA A 116 6.52 28.40 0.33
C ALA A 116 7.49 27.34 0.84
N PRO A 117 8.57 27.66 1.58
CA PRO A 117 9.46 26.62 2.13
C PRO A 117 8.78 25.74 3.18
N SER A 118 7.90 26.28 4.04
CA SER A 118 7.18 25.46 5.02
C SER A 118 6.22 24.47 4.35
N ALA A 119 5.55 24.84 3.27
CA ALA A 119 4.69 23.96 2.49
C ALA A 119 5.50 22.86 1.78
N ALA A 120 6.66 23.19 1.24
CA ALA A 120 7.54 22.20 0.60
C ALA A 120 8.07 21.17 1.60
N VAL A 121 8.52 21.62 2.78
CA VAL A 121 8.99 20.72 3.85
C VAL A 121 7.87 19.82 4.34
N SER A 122 6.67 20.36 4.62
CA SER A 122 5.53 19.55 5.08
C SER A 122 5.18 18.43 4.09
N ARG A 123 5.21 18.74 2.79
CA ARG A 123 4.91 17.77 1.74
C ARG A 123 5.97 16.66 1.66
N ILE A 124 7.25 17.01 1.69
CA ILE A 124 8.36 16.03 1.67
C ILE A 124 8.26 15.07 2.87
N VAL A 125 8.01 15.63 4.06
CA VAL A 125 7.89 14.81 5.28
C VAL A 125 6.63 13.94 5.25
N GLU A 126 5.49 14.46 4.77
CA GLU A 126 4.27 13.68 4.58
C GLU A 126 4.52 12.48 3.65
N GLU A 127 5.10 12.72 2.48
CA GLU A 127 5.42 11.66 1.51
C GLU A 127 6.41 10.64 2.09
N GLY A 128 7.43 11.09 2.82
CA GLY A 128 8.38 10.23 3.52
C GLY A 128 7.71 9.34 4.57
N CYS A 129 6.77 9.87 5.36
CA CYS A 129 5.98 9.10 6.32
C CYS A 129 5.08 8.07 5.64
N VAL A 130 4.45 8.42 4.51
CA VAL A 130 3.63 7.48 3.73
C VAL A 130 4.49 6.34 3.19
N LEU A 131 5.67 6.64 2.63
CA LEU A 131 6.60 5.62 2.12
C LEU A 131 7.09 4.69 3.23
N LEU A 132 7.48 5.23 4.39
CA LEU A 132 7.89 4.44 5.55
C LEU A 132 6.75 3.53 6.03
N GLY A 133 5.54 4.07 6.15
CA GLY A 133 4.37 3.31 6.54
C GLY A 133 4.05 2.18 5.57
N CYS A 134 4.12 2.44 4.26
CA CYS A 134 3.97 1.41 3.22
C CYS A 134 5.05 0.33 3.31
N GLY A 135 6.29 0.70 3.59
CA GLY A 135 7.40 -0.23 3.81
C GLY A 135 7.15 -1.17 4.98
N LEU A 136 6.70 -0.64 6.12
CA LEU A 136 6.36 -1.44 7.30
C LEU A 136 5.21 -2.42 7.02
N VAL A 137 4.15 -1.96 6.33
CA VAL A 137 3.03 -2.84 5.92
C VAL A 137 3.52 -3.94 4.98
N LEU A 138 4.45 -3.65 4.06
CA LEU A 138 5.03 -4.64 3.17
C LEU A 138 5.87 -5.67 3.93
N CYS A 139 6.65 -5.24 4.92
CA CYS A 139 7.42 -6.12 5.81
C CYS A 139 6.52 -7.09 6.59
N TRP A 140 5.29 -6.68 6.92
CA TRP A 140 4.30 -7.60 7.47
C TRP A 140 3.68 -8.51 6.42
N ALA A 141 3.27 -7.95 5.27
CA ALA A 141 2.49 -8.67 4.26
C ALA A 141 3.27 -9.82 3.61
N LEU A 142 4.55 -9.61 3.31
CA LEU A 142 5.39 -10.61 2.66
C LEU A 142 5.48 -11.92 3.47
N PRO A 143 5.97 -11.94 4.73
CA PRO A 143 6.04 -13.19 5.49
C PRO A 143 4.66 -13.74 5.82
N PHE A 144 3.65 -12.88 6.04
CA PHE A 144 2.28 -13.31 6.29
C PHE A 144 1.72 -14.12 5.13
N VAL A 145 1.93 -13.68 3.89
CA VAL A 145 1.48 -14.38 2.69
C VAL A 145 2.32 -15.63 2.45
N LEU A 146 3.66 -15.52 2.49
CA LEU A 146 4.57 -16.64 2.22
C LEU A 146 4.38 -17.80 3.19
N VAL A 147 4.31 -17.54 4.50
CA VAL A 147 4.09 -18.58 5.52
C VAL A 147 2.74 -19.25 5.34
N GLY A 148 1.69 -18.47 5.00
CA GLY A 148 0.38 -19.05 4.70
C GLY A 148 0.40 -20.01 3.52
N MET A 149 1.22 -19.71 2.51
CA MET A 149 1.39 -20.53 1.32
C MET A 149 2.23 -21.79 1.57
N MET A 150 3.35 -21.65 2.28
CA MET A 150 4.24 -22.79 2.61
C MET A 150 3.53 -23.86 3.47
N ARG A 151 2.59 -23.48 4.33
CA ARG A 151 1.79 -24.41 5.12
C ARG A 151 0.86 -25.29 4.27
N ARG A 152 0.47 -24.81 3.08
CA ARG A 152 -0.45 -25.52 2.18
C ARG A 152 0.30 -26.45 1.22
N GLU A 153 1.48 -26.06 0.77
CA GLU A 153 2.21 -26.78 -0.26
C GLU A 153 3.61 -27.18 0.20
N ARG A 154 3.76 -28.47 0.56
CA ARG A 154 5.08 -29.13 0.61
C ARG A 154 5.74 -29.28 -0.78
N ARG A 155 5.19 -28.66 -1.83
CA ARG A 155 5.63 -28.79 -3.22
C ARG A 155 6.13 -27.45 -3.76
N ASN A 156 7.46 -27.40 -3.98
CA ASN A 156 8.23 -26.40 -4.71
C ASN A 156 8.12 -24.91 -4.28
N PRO A 157 8.98 -24.45 -3.36
CA PRO A 157 9.04 -23.03 -2.96
C PRO A 157 9.55 -22.10 -4.09
N LEU A 158 10.21 -22.61 -5.12
CA LEU A 158 10.83 -21.83 -6.19
C LEU A 158 9.84 -20.97 -6.99
N HIS A 159 8.60 -21.46 -7.22
CA HIS A 159 7.58 -20.71 -7.95
C HIS A 159 7.11 -19.42 -7.27
N TYR A 160 7.39 -19.26 -5.97
CA TYR A 160 6.95 -18.08 -5.20
C TYR A 160 8.02 -16.99 -5.15
N PHE A 161 9.29 -17.35 -5.36
CA PHE A 161 10.37 -16.37 -5.43
C PHE A 161 10.35 -15.55 -6.73
N ILE A 162 9.86 -16.13 -7.82
CA ILE A 162 9.83 -15.46 -9.14
C ILE A 162 9.02 -14.16 -9.11
N PRO A 163 7.74 -14.12 -8.65
CA PRO A 163 6.97 -12.86 -8.64
C PRO A 163 7.53 -11.84 -7.63
N VAL A 164 8.11 -12.27 -6.51
CA VAL A 164 8.75 -11.37 -5.54
C VAL A 164 10.01 -10.75 -6.12
N LEU A 165 10.85 -11.56 -6.78
CA LEU A 165 12.05 -11.08 -7.46
C LEU A 165 11.71 -10.18 -8.65
N ALA A 166 10.68 -10.52 -9.44
CA ALA A 166 10.22 -9.69 -10.53
C ALA A 166 9.72 -8.31 -10.02
N LEU A 167 9.01 -8.30 -8.89
CA LEU A 167 8.51 -7.07 -8.29
C LEU A 167 9.63 -6.20 -7.72
N LEU A 168 10.61 -6.82 -7.05
CA LEU A 168 11.84 -6.14 -6.60
C LEU A 168 12.61 -5.58 -7.80
N GLY A 169 12.71 -6.35 -8.89
CA GLY A 169 13.33 -5.90 -10.13
C GLY A 169 12.66 -4.67 -10.73
N VAL A 170 11.32 -4.63 -10.76
CA VAL A 170 10.56 -3.47 -11.24
C VAL A 170 10.80 -2.25 -10.35
N CYS A 171 10.82 -2.40 -9.03
CA CYS A 171 11.10 -1.29 -8.11
C CYS A 171 12.52 -0.73 -8.29
N VAL A 172 13.52 -1.61 -8.47
CA VAL A 172 14.91 -1.19 -8.73
C VAL A 172 15.04 -0.48 -10.08
N LEU A 173 14.38 -0.98 -11.12
CA LEU A 173 14.40 -0.35 -12.44
C LEU A 173 13.71 1.02 -12.42
N ALA A 174 12.59 1.16 -11.70
CA ALA A 174 11.92 2.45 -11.53
C ALA A 174 12.79 3.48 -10.78
N ASP A 175 13.53 3.04 -9.74
CA ASP A 175 14.46 3.92 -9.02
C ASP A 175 15.66 4.34 -9.90
N LEU A 176 16.18 3.43 -10.71
CA LEU A 176 17.27 3.73 -11.65
C LEU A 176 16.82 4.71 -12.74
N ASP A 177 15.62 4.56 -13.28
CA ASP A 177 15.05 5.46 -14.29
C ASP A 177 14.80 6.86 -13.70
N TYR A 178 14.25 6.92 -12.47
CA TYR A 178 14.07 8.17 -11.75
C TYR A 178 15.39 8.91 -11.51
N ARG A 179 16.45 8.21 -11.08
CA ARG A 179 17.78 8.80 -10.89
C ARG A 179 18.40 9.30 -12.19
N ARG A 180 18.18 8.59 -13.30
CA ARG A 180 18.65 8.98 -14.62
C ARG A 180 17.99 10.28 -15.09
N ASN A 181 16.67 10.38 -14.98
CA ASN A 181 15.92 11.57 -15.33
C ASN A 181 16.25 12.78 -14.43
N CYS A 182 16.50 12.56 -13.13
CA CYS A 182 16.96 13.63 -12.23
C CYS A 182 18.38 14.12 -12.52
N ALA A 183 19.26 13.27 -13.07
CA ALA A 183 20.60 13.66 -13.47
C ALA A 183 20.61 14.53 -14.73
N GLU A 184 19.70 14.27 -15.69
CA GLU A 184 19.58 15.07 -16.92
C GLU A 184 19.05 16.49 -16.66
N VAL A 185 18.17 16.66 -15.65
CA VAL A 185 17.64 18.00 -15.27
C VAL A 185 18.70 18.89 -14.58
N ARG A 186 19.81 18.33 -14.10
CA ARG A 186 20.85 19.09 -13.37
C ARG A 186 21.96 19.67 -14.23
N MET A 187 21.92 19.53 -15.54
CA MET A 187 22.91 20.15 -16.45
C MET A 187 22.27 21.25 -17.29
N PRO A 188 22.13 22.49 -16.81
CA PRO A 188 22.09 23.63 -17.70
C PRO A 188 23.53 23.90 -18.20
N PRO A 189 23.70 24.31 -19.44
CA PRO A 189 24.99 24.71 -20.00
C PRO A 189 25.55 25.94 -19.31
#